data_915922f08018597eb8626915a848bd9b
#
_entry.id   915922f08018597eb8626915a848bd9b
#
_cell.length_a   1.000
_cell.length_b   1.000
_cell.length_c   1.000
_cell.angle_alpha   90.00
_cell.angle_beta   90.00
_cell.angle_gamma   90.00
#
_symmetry.space_group_name_H-M   'P 1'
#
loop_
_entity.id
_entity.type
_entity.pdbx_description
1 polymer ?
#
loop_
_entity_poly.entity_id
_entity_poly.type
_entity_poly.pdbx_seq_one_letter_code
_entity_poly.pdbx_strand_id
1 'polypeptide(L)'
;MKRWIFLLCCALLMLSVAGCTGREPVQESGPEPPSAQAQLQEDPKTAAALELVKESPCDAPDFLTEEQQTLYRKARTAYAEFTLVSTGFGTNEWIPVTVEGEEEESFFVGDGSITTWDDFETAMLGLFTPEYLEELNINITVLEDGTTHRYVHFADYQGQLAFTVGARGSNPAYLGPDTFELISRTEDEIRFYLIGTYHAEEENEEGELVWTEETTQEKYEIVLTRTENGWRFSKFALSH
;
A
#
# COMPACT_ATOMS: atom_id res chain seq x y z
N MET A 1 -31.00 -5.66 -43.14
CA MET A 1 -31.02 -6.73 -44.15
C MET A 1 -29.91 -7.72 -43.88
N LYS A 2 -30.29 -9.07 -43.84
CA LYS A 2 -29.46 -10.29 -43.71
C LYS A 2 -28.86 -10.52 -42.30
N ARG A 3 -29.42 -11.28 -41.39
CA ARG A 3 -29.85 -12.69 -41.17
C ARG A 3 -28.94 -13.75 -41.81
N TRP A 4 -28.36 -14.61 -40.99
CA TRP A 4 -28.01 -16.03 -41.10
C TRP A 4 -27.58 -16.52 -39.72
N ILE A 5 -28.14 -17.33 -39.02
CA ILE A 5 -28.76 -18.63 -38.75
C ILE A 5 -27.90 -19.80 -39.32
N PHE A 6 -27.38 -20.62 -38.40
CA PHE A 6 -27.13 -22.08 -38.52
C PHE A 6 -26.90 -22.57 -37.08
N LEU A 7 -27.77 -23.22 -36.40
CA LEU A 7 -28.39 -24.54 -36.43
C LEU A 7 -27.40 -25.73 -36.30
N LEU A 8 -27.44 -26.32 -35.11
CA LEU A 8 -27.73 -27.72 -34.73
C LEU A 8 -26.86 -28.85 -35.30
N CYS A 9 -26.27 -29.66 -34.41
CA CYS A 9 -26.35 -31.11 -34.53
C CYS A 9 -26.20 -31.79 -33.16
N CYS A 10 -27.28 -32.45 -32.75
CA CYS A 10 -27.37 -33.50 -31.71
C CYS A 10 -26.80 -34.81 -32.23
N ALA A 11 -26.19 -35.59 -31.38
CA ALA A 11 -26.30 -37.06 -31.44
C ALA A 11 -26.09 -37.71 -30.07
N LEU A 12 -27.13 -38.28 -29.58
CA LEU A 12 -27.25 -39.30 -28.52
C LEU A 12 -26.51 -40.58 -28.96
N LEU A 13 -25.90 -41.26 -28.01
CA LEU A 13 -25.93 -42.74 -27.99
C LEU A 13 -25.90 -43.29 -26.55
N MET A 14 -26.87 -44.11 -26.28
CA MET A 14 -27.17 -44.78 -25.03
C MET A 14 -26.55 -46.17 -24.94
N LEU A 15 -26.55 -46.71 -23.70
CA LEU A 15 -26.60 -48.11 -23.25
C LEU A 15 -25.31 -48.96 -23.46
N SER A 16 -24.88 -49.77 -22.54
CA SER A 16 -25.54 -50.66 -21.55
C SER A 16 -24.53 -51.44 -20.71
N VAL A 17 -24.95 -51.81 -19.51
CA VAL A 17 -25.07 -53.06 -18.79
C VAL A 17 -23.92 -53.57 -17.92
N ALA A 18 -24.24 -53.61 -16.69
CA ALA A 18 -23.97 -54.50 -15.56
C ALA A 18 -22.91 -55.62 -15.65
N GLY A 19 -22.13 -55.67 -14.58
CA GLY A 19 -21.29 -56.81 -14.18
C GLY A 19 -20.77 -56.61 -12.77
N CYS A 20 -21.47 -57.16 -11.77
CA CYS A 20 -21.02 -57.32 -10.40
C CYS A 20 -19.88 -58.31 -10.32
N THR A 21 -18.72 -57.96 -9.79
CA THR A 21 -17.90 -58.84 -8.95
C THR A 21 -17.08 -57.93 -8.00
N GLY A 22 -17.27 -58.19 -6.70
CA GLY A 22 -16.58 -57.47 -5.64
C GLY A 22 -15.08 -57.66 -5.65
N ARG A 23 -14.40 -56.58 -5.59
CA ARG A 23 -13.00 -56.45 -5.12
C ARG A 23 -12.91 -55.12 -4.41
N GLU A 24 -12.63 -55.18 -3.12
CA GLU A 24 -12.29 -53.95 -2.34
C GLU A 24 -11.19 -53.18 -3.05
N PRO A 25 -11.35 -51.89 -3.35
CA PRO A 25 -10.25 -51.09 -3.80
C PRO A 25 -9.30 -50.85 -2.60
N VAL A 26 -8.10 -51.40 -2.69
CA VAL A 26 -6.98 -50.88 -1.92
C VAL A 26 -6.89 -49.40 -2.18
N GLN A 27 -7.10 -48.63 -1.13
CA GLN A 27 -6.95 -47.19 -1.11
C GLN A 27 -5.44 -46.88 -1.29
N GLU A 28 -5.01 -46.72 -2.54
CA GLU A 28 -3.73 -46.10 -2.85
C GLU A 28 -3.81 -44.67 -2.30
N SER A 29 -3.17 -44.45 -1.15
CA SER A 29 -2.87 -43.12 -0.66
C SER A 29 -1.94 -42.46 -1.69
N GLY A 30 -2.54 -41.73 -2.64
CA GLY A 30 -1.84 -40.80 -3.48
C GLY A 30 -1.10 -39.81 -2.56
N PRO A 31 0.07 -39.29 -2.99
CA PRO A 31 0.78 -38.32 -2.17
C PRO A 31 -0.16 -37.13 -1.91
N GLU A 32 -0.42 -36.84 -0.63
CA GLU A 32 -1.04 -35.60 -0.20
C GLU A 32 -0.30 -34.45 -0.91
N PRO A 33 -1.03 -33.50 -1.53
CA PRO A 33 -0.40 -32.30 -2.04
C PRO A 33 0.33 -31.64 -0.87
N PRO A 34 1.55 -31.15 -1.06
CA PRO A 34 2.32 -30.54 0.00
C PRO A 34 1.54 -29.34 0.53
N SER A 35 0.89 -29.52 1.65
CA SER A 35 0.36 -28.48 2.50
C SER A 35 1.55 -27.84 3.22
N ALA A 36 2.31 -27.07 2.48
CA ALA A 36 3.37 -26.23 3.00
C ALA A 36 3.14 -24.81 2.52
N GLN A 37 2.09 -24.18 3.03
CA GLN A 37 2.19 -22.78 3.36
C GLN A 37 3.21 -22.68 4.49
N ALA A 38 4.51 -22.64 4.12
CA ALA A 38 5.51 -22.08 5.01
C ALA A 38 5.05 -20.64 5.24
N GLN A 39 4.41 -20.37 6.37
CA GLN A 39 4.26 -19.04 6.90
C GLN A 39 5.69 -18.54 7.04
N LEU A 40 6.08 -17.64 6.14
CA LEU A 40 7.33 -16.90 6.28
C LEU A 40 7.16 -16.14 7.60
N GLN A 41 7.83 -16.63 8.63
CA GLN A 41 7.80 -16.01 9.94
C GLN A 41 8.58 -14.71 9.81
N GLU A 42 7.92 -13.58 9.98
CA GLU A 42 8.56 -12.29 9.98
C GLU A 42 9.71 -12.26 10.98
N ASP A 43 10.83 -11.65 10.60
CA ASP A 43 11.98 -11.50 11.50
C ASP A 43 11.54 -10.79 12.80
N PRO A 44 11.90 -11.32 14.01
CA PRO A 44 11.49 -10.71 15.28
C PRO A 44 11.87 -9.23 15.44
N LYS A 45 12.98 -8.80 14.83
CA LYS A 45 13.39 -7.38 14.82
C LYS A 45 12.39 -6.54 14.03
N THR A 46 12.02 -6.99 12.84
CA THR A 46 11.02 -6.33 11.99
C THR A 46 9.66 -6.27 12.68
N ALA A 47 9.20 -7.37 13.27
CA ALA A 47 7.96 -7.39 14.03
C ALA A 47 7.96 -6.37 15.17
N ALA A 48 9.05 -6.29 15.95
CA ALA A 48 9.19 -5.32 17.03
C ALA A 48 9.20 -3.86 16.52
N ALA A 49 9.90 -3.59 15.43
CA ALA A 49 9.94 -2.25 14.83
C ALA A 49 8.56 -1.83 14.27
N LEU A 50 7.81 -2.76 13.68
CA LEU A 50 6.45 -2.51 13.20
C LEU A 50 5.48 -2.16 14.33
N GLU A 51 5.68 -2.63 15.56
CA GLU A 51 4.84 -2.24 16.70
C GLU A 51 5.00 -0.76 17.08
N LEU A 52 6.07 -0.10 16.67
CA LEU A 52 6.27 1.35 16.85
C LEU A 52 5.42 2.19 15.87
N VAL A 53 4.96 1.59 14.76
CA VAL A 53 4.08 2.24 13.78
C VAL A 53 2.63 2.00 14.19
N LYS A 54 1.92 3.08 14.53
CA LYS A 54 0.49 3.01 14.88
C LYS A 54 -0.34 2.61 13.65
N GLU A 55 -1.39 1.82 13.86
CA GLU A 55 -2.37 1.58 12.82
C GLU A 55 -3.24 2.82 12.59
N SER A 56 -3.47 3.16 11.31
CA SER A 56 -4.49 4.14 10.95
C SER A 56 -5.89 3.59 11.29
N PRO A 57 -6.79 4.41 11.84
CA PRO A 57 -8.16 3.97 12.16
C PRO A 57 -9.07 3.83 10.93
N CYS A 58 -8.49 3.75 9.72
CA CYS A 58 -9.25 3.61 8.48
C CYS A 58 -9.70 2.16 8.22
N ASP A 59 -10.70 2.02 7.36
CA ASP A 59 -11.07 0.74 6.78
C ASP A 59 -9.92 0.21 5.90
N ALA A 60 -9.80 -1.11 5.86
CA ALA A 60 -8.88 -1.81 4.99
C ALA A 60 -9.67 -2.71 4.02
N PRO A 61 -9.11 -3.03 2.82
CA PRO A 61 -9.78 -3.88 1.86
C PRO A 61 -10.17 -5.25 2.45
N ASP A 62 -11.43 -5.65 2.34
CA ASP A 62 -11.99 -6.90 2.89
C ASP A 62 -11.45 -8.16 2.20
N PHE A 63 -10.94 -8.02 0.98
CA PHE A 63 -10.28 -9.10 0.25
C PHE A 63 -8.84 -9.37 0.72
N LEU A 64 -8.24 -8.54 1.58
CA LEU A 64 -6.94 -8.80 2.22
C LEU A 64 -7.12 -9.72 3.43
N THR A 65 -6.08 -10.52 3.74
CA THR A 65 -6.04 -11.27 5.00
C THR A 65 -5.92 -10.32 6.19
N GLU A 66 -6.24 -10.76 7.39
CA GLU A 66 -6.12 -9.93 8.61
C GLU A 66 -4.71 -9.36 8.79
N GLU A 67 -3.68 -10.18 8.54
CA GLU A 67 -2.28 -9.74 8.56
C GLU A 67 -2.00 -8.64 7.53
N GLN A 68 -2.47 -8.83 6.28
CA GLN A 68 -2.30 -7.84 5.21
C GLN A 68 -3.09 -6.54 5.49
N GLN A 69 -4.26 -6.64 6.14
CA GLN A 69 -5.04 -5.47 6.56
C GLN A 69 -4.32 -4.68 7.65
N THR A 70 -3.69 -5.35 8.61
CA THR A 70 -2.85 -4.71 9.63
C THR A 70 -1.66 -4.01 8.96
N LEU A 71 -0.97 -4.69 8.03
CA LEU A 71 0.11 -4.10 7.26
C LEU A 71 -0.35 -2.86 6.48
N TYR A 72 -1.53 -2.92 5.84
CA TYR A 72 -2.13 -1.78 5.13
C TYR A 72 -2.37 -0.58 6.06
N ARG A 73 -2.96 -0.78 7.24
CA ARG A 73 -3.21 0.31 8.19
C ARG A 73 -1.93 0.94 8.72
N LYS A 74 -0.88 0.14 8.98
CA LYS A 74 0.44 0.64 9.37
C LYS A 74 1.11 1.40 8.22
N ALA A 75 1.07 0.85 7.00
CA ALA A 75 1.61 1.51 5.81
C ALA A 75 0.92 2.85 5.53
N ARG A 76 -0.40 2.95 5.76
CA ARG A 76 -1.14 4.21 5.63
C ARG A 76 -0.61 5.30 6.57
N THR A 77 -0.36 4.97 7.84
CA THR A 77 0.25 5.90 8.79
C THR A 77 1.65 6.31 8.36
N ALA A 78 2.50 5.33 8.02
CA ALA A 78 3.87 5.61 7.58
C ALA A 78 3.90 6.45 6.29
N TYR A 79 3.08 6.12 5.30
CA TYR A 79 3.01 6.86 4.05
C TYR A 79 2.56 8.32 4.26
N ALA A 80 1.66 8.57 5.20
CA ALA A 80 1.25 9.93 5.55
C ALA A 80 2.41 10.78 6.09
N GLU A 81 3.35 10.19 6.84
CA GLU A 81 4.55 10.89 7.32
C GLU A 81 5.47 11.34 6.17
N PHE A 82 5.47 10.64 5.02
CA PHE A 82 6.24 11.07 3.85
C PHE A 82 5.48 12.08 2.97
N THR A 83 4.15 12.03 2.93
CA THR A 83 3.39 12.71 1.87
C THR A 83 2.44 13.80 2.33
N LEU A 84 1.95 13.74 3.56
CA LEU A 84 0.97 14.70 4.09
C LEU A 84 1.55 15.56 5.19
N VAL A 85 1.89 14.97 6.30
CA VAL A 85 2.38 15.67 7.49
C VAL A 85 3.51 14.87 8.09
N SER A 86 4.72 15.33 7.94
CA SER A 86 5.83 14.76 8.69
C SER A 86 5.78 15.29 10.12
N THR A 87 5.40 14.43 11.05
CA THR A 87 5.31 14.72 12.48
C THR A 87 6.41 14.02 13.29
N GLY A 88 7.33 13.34 12.60
CA GLY A 88 8.31 12.48 13.26
C GLY A 88 7.65 11.38 14.07
N PHE A 89 6.61 10.75 13.52
CA PHE A 89 5.82 9.71 14.17
C PHE A 89 5.18 10.15 15.50
N GLY A 90 4.63 11.36 15.52
CA GLY A 90 3.89 11.91 16.67
C GLY A 90 4.80 12.54 17.73
N THR A 91 5.91 13.10 17.30
CA THR A 91 6.84 13.88 18.14
C THR A 91 6.15 15.13 18.72
N ASN A 92 6.37 15.40 20.00
CA ASN A 92 5.91 16.62 20.68
C ASN A 92 7.05 17.63 20.87
N GLU A 93 8.28 17.16 21.00
CA GLU A 93 9.48 17.99 21.13
C GLU A 93 10.29 17.96 19.83
N TRP A 94 10.63 19.13 19.31
CA TRP A 94 11.34 19.30 18.06
C TRP A 94 12.66 20.00 18.31
N ILE A 95 13.75 19.25 18.30
CA ILE A 95 15.09 19.76 18.51
C ILE A 95 15.76 19.89 17.15
N PRO A 96 16.10 21.11 16.71
CA PRO A 96 16.74 21.32 15.41
C PRO A 96 18.14 20.72 15.38
N VAL A 97 18.46 20.05 14.29
CA VAL A 97 19.78 19.44 14.03
C VAL A 97 20.25 19.73 12.62
N THR A 98 21.55 19.61 12.38
CA THR A 98 22.14 19.69 11.05
C THR A 98 22.64 18.31 10.65
N VAL A 99 22.09 17.77 9.56
CA VAL A 99 22.51 16.49 9.00
C VAL A 99 23.60 16.74 7.95
N GLU A 100 24.73 16.06 8.07
CA GLU A 100 25.85 16.22 7.15
C GLU A 100 25.44 15.77 5.73
N GLY A 101 25.67 16.64 4.75
CA GLY A 101 25.29 16.40 3.35
C GLY A 101 23.87 16.83 2.98
N GLU A 102 23.07 17.30 3.95
CA GLU A 102 21.68 17.74 3.77
C GLU A 102 21.48 19.15 4.38
N GLU A 103 22.44 20.06 4.17
CA GLU A 103 22.47 21.37 4.80
C GLU A 103 21.39 22.34 4.30
N GLU A 104 20.76 22.02 3.16
CA GLU A 104 19.66 22.82 2.61
C GLU A 104 18.33 22.59 3.33
N GLU A 105 18.21 21.47 4.08
CA GLU A 105 16.99 21.09 4.77
C GLU A 105 17.07 21.38 6.27
N SER A 106 15.92 21.68 6.87
CA SER A 106 15.79 21.84 8.32
C SER A 106 15.33 20.54 8.94
N PHE A 107 16.26 19.83 9.56
CA PHE A 107 15.96 18.59 10.26
C PHE A 107 15.70 18.81 11.75
N PHE A 108 14.89 17.91 12.31
CA PHE A 108 14.59 17.86 13.74
C PHE A 108 14.72 16.42 14.23
N VAL A 109 15.10 16.23 15.48
CA VAL A 109 14.97 14.99 16.24
C VAL A 109 13.95 15.20 17.36
N GLY A 110 13.35 14.13 17.84
CA GLY A 110 12.30 14.28 18.86
C GLY A 110 11.93 12.99 19.59
N ASP A 111 10.82 13.05 20.32
CA ASP A 111 10.31 12.04 21.24
C ASP A 111 9.14 11.19 20.67
N GLY A 112 9.02 11.09 19.35
CA GLY A 112 7.99 10.31 18.67
C GLY A 112 8.02 8.81 19.02
N SER A 113 7.12 8.04 18.44
CA SER A 113 7.09 6.58 18.68
C SER A 113 8.29 5.85 18.07
N ILE A 114 8.96 6.46 17.08
CA ILE A 114 10.21 5.98 16.49
C ILE A 114 11.26 7.08 16.70
N THR A 115 12.34 6.76 17.40
CA THR A 115 13.38 7.73 17.77
C THR A 115 14.77 7.38 17.23
N THR A 116 14.99 6.14 16.80
CA THR A 116 16.26 5.70 16.24
C THR A 116 16.15 5.46 14.74
N TRP A 117 17.26 5.68 14.03
CA TRP A 117 17.35 5.38 12.60
C TRP A 117 17.16 3.89 12.30
N ASP A 118 17.74 3.01 13.14
CA ASP A 118 17.66 1.55 12.97
C ASP A 118 16.21 1.03 13.10
N ASP A 119 15.43 1.55 14.05
CA ASP A 119 14.01 1.19 14.19
C ASP A 119 13.19 1.73 13.02
N PHE A 120 13.47 2.97 12.57
CA PHE A 120 12.81 3.57 11.42
C PHE A 120 13.07 2.75 10.16
N GLU A 121 14.34 2.52 9.80
CA GLU A 121 14.70 1.76 8.60
C GLU A 121 14.11 0.35 8.66
N THR A 122 14.21 -0.33 9.81
CA THR A 122 13.63 -1.66 9.99
C THR A 122 12.11 -1.66 9.82
N ALA A 123 11.39 -0.70 10.42
CA ALA A 123 9.94 -0.60 10.30
C ALA A 123 9.52 -0.27 8.86
N MET A 124 10.20 0.67 8.20
CA MET A 124 9.86 1.08 6.83
C MET A 124 10.14 -0.04 5.82
N LEU A 125 11.24 -0.77 5.95
CA LEU A 125 11.52 -1.98 5.16
C LEU A 125 10.58 -3.14 5.50
N GLY A 126 9.95 -3.11 6.68
CA GLY A 126 8.84 -3.98 7.05
C GLY A 126 7.53 -3.66 6.34
N LEU A 127 7.33 -2.44 5.84
CA LEU A 127 6.12 -1.96 5.16
C LEU A 127 6.29 -1.86 3.65
N PHE A 128 7.42 -1.36 3.19
CA PHE A 128 7.68 -0.99 1.79
C PHE A 128 8.85 -1.78 1.22
N THR A 129 8.85 -1.96 -0.12
CA THR A 129 10.05 -2.47 -0.78
C THR A 129 11.18 -1.43 -0.71
N PRO A 130 12.46 -1.87 -0.74
CA PRO A 130 13.59 -0.93 -0.65
C PRO A 130 13.55 0.18 -1.71
N GLU A 131 13.23 -0.17 -2.94
CA GLU A 131 13.17 0.75 -4.06
C GLU A 131 12.06 1.79 -3.84
N TYR A 132 10.89 1.35 -3.38
CA TYR A 132 9.77 2.25 -3.13
C TYR A 132 10.01 3.14 -1.90
N LEU A 133 10.68 2.62 -0.87
CA LEU A 133 11.08 3.42 0.29
C LEU A 133 12.05 4.55 -0.11
N GLU A 134 13.00 4.27 -0.99
CA GLU A 134 13.90 5.30 -1.52
C GLU A 134 13.13 6.41 -2.26
N GLU A 135 12.17 6.03 -3.13
CA GLU A 135 11.30 6.98 -3.82
C GLU A 135 10.46 7.83 -2.86
N LEU A 136 9.98 7.25 -1.76
CA LEU A 136 9.22 7.97 -0.74
C LEU A 136 10.10 8.94 0.05
N ASN A 137 11.32 8.54 0.38
CA ASN A 137 12.19 9.33 1.24
C ASN A 137 12.91 10.47 0.50
N ILE A 138 13.13 10.31 -0.80
CA ILE A 138 13.90 11.28 -1.60
C ILE A 138 13.04 11.81 -2.74
N ASN A 139 12.65 13.07 -2.65
CA ASN A 139 11.97 13.78 -3.71
C ASN A 139 12.93 14.61 -4.52
N ILE A 140 12.93 14.44 -5.85
CA ILE A 140 13.75 15.23 -6.78
C ILE A 140 12.81 16.07 -7.62
N THR A 141 12.92 17.38 -7.51
CA THR A 141 12.13 18.34 -8.30
C THR A 141 13.07 19.11 -9.23
N VAL A 142 12.72 19.15 -10.52
CA VAL A 142 13.41 20.00 -11.49
C VAL A 142 12.64 21.32 -11.58
N LEU A 143 13.29 22.41 -11.21
CA LEU A 143 12.72 23.75 -11.25
C LEU A 143 12.66 24.27 -12.71
N GLU A 144 11.89 25.35 -12.95
CA GLU A 144 11.73 25.95 -14.28
C GLU A 144 13.05 26.44 -14.91
N ASP A 145 14.03 26.82 -14.09
CA ASP A 145 15.36 27.24 -14.52
C ASP A 145 16.31 26.05 -14.84
N GLY A 146 15.82 24.81 -14.70
CA GLY A 146 16.59 23.59 -14.90
C GLY A 146 17.42 23.16 -13.68
N THR A 147 17.34 23.89 -12.58
CA THR A 147 17.99 23.50 -11.31
C THR A 147 17.25 22.30 -10.71
N THR A 148 18.01 21.34 -10.18
CA THR A 148 17.45 20.19 -9.47
C THR A 148 17.50 20.45 -7.97
N HIS A 149 16.34 20.41 -7.35
CA HIS A 149 16.21 20.43 -5.88
C HIS A 149 15.94 19.01 -5.39
N ARG A 150 16.75 18.54 -4.44
CA ARG A 150 16.60 17.25 -3.77
C ARG A 150 16.11 17.49 -2.35
N TYR A 151 14.97 16.90 -2.01
CA TYR A 151 14.37 16.97 -0.69
C TYR A 151 14.39 15.60 -0.04
N VAL A 152 14.84 15.51 1.21
CA VAL A 152 14.91 14.28 2.01
C VAL A 152 13.97 14.40 3.21
N HIS A 153 13.09 13.43 3.38
CA HIS A 153 12.13 13.45 4.49
C HIS A 153 12.74 13.02 5.81
N PHE A 154 13.53 11.94 5.79
CA PHE A 154 14.11 11.32 6.98
C PHE A 154 15.59 11.02 6.75
N ALA A 155 16.41 11.21 7.79
CA ALA A 155 17.84 10.99 7.74
C ALA A 155 18.39 10.43 9.06
N ASP A 156 19.54 9.76 8.98
CA ASP A 156 20.29 9.34 10.17
C ASP A 156 21.07 10.54 10.75
N TYR A 157 20.74 10.92 11.97
CA TYR A 157 21.53 11.85 12.77
C TYR A 157 22.16 11.13 13.94
N GLN A 158 23.37 10.60 13.74
CA GLN A 158 24.13 9.92 14.80
C GLN A 158 23.37 8.76 15.45
N GLY A 159 22.63 7.99 14.66
CA GLY A 159 21.78 6.88 15.10
C GLY A 159 20.39 7.31 15.56
N GLN A 160 20.06 8.59 15.60
CA GLN A 160 18.72 9.10 15.87
C GLN A 160 17.96 9.33 14.55
N LEU A 161 16.64 9.17 14.60
CA LEU A 161 15.78 9.55 13.50
C LEU A 161 15.66 11.06 13.41
N ALA A 162 16.25 11.66 12.38
CA ALA A 162 16.00 13.04 12.01
C ALA A 162 14.93 13.13 10.92
N PHE A 163 14.06 14.12 10.99
CA PHE A 163 12.96 14.32 10.06
C PHE A 163 12.81 15.79 9.68
N THR A 164 12.35 16.04 8.45
CA THR A 164 11.94 17.37 8.00
C THR A 164 10.48 17.60 8.31
N VAL A 165 10.08 18.86 8.48
CA VAL A 165 8.69 19.22 8.74
C VAL A 165 8.04 19.62 7.43
N GLY A 166 7.08 18.81 6.98
CA GLY A 166 6.24 19.13 5.84
C GLY A 166 4.78 19.08 6.25
N ALA A 167 3.99 20.03 5.83
CA ALA A 167 2.54 19.98 5.96
C ALA A 167 1.92 20.18 4.59
N ARG A 168 1.29 19.13 4.04
CA ARG A 168 0.27 19.29 3.01
C ARG A 168 -1.07 19.25 3.72
N GLY A 169 -1.94 20.22 3.45
CA GLY A 169 -3.32 20.20 3.91
C GLY A 169 -4.05 18.97 3.34
N SER A 170 -5.05 18.46 4.08
CA SER A 170 -6.00 17.51 3.52
C SER A 170 -6.72 18.12 2.33
N ASN A 171 -7.10 17.32 1.34
CA ASN A 171 -7.91 17.78 0.22
C ASN A 171 -9.33 18.10 0.71
N PRO A 172 -9.76 19.37 0.73
CA PRO A 172 -11.07 19.74 1.27
C PRO A 172 -12.24 19.27 0.39
N ALA A 173 -11.99 18.89 -0.87
CA ALA A 173 -13.01 18.30 -1.74
C ALA A 173 -13.30 16.84 -1.42
N TYR A 174 -12.48 16.17 -0.60
CA TYR A 174 -12.64 14.76 -0.25
C TYR A 174 -13.86 14.53 0.62
N LEU A 175 -14.70 13.56 0.23
CA LEU A 175 -15.98 13.26 0.88
C LEU A 175 -15.98 11.99 1.73
N GLY A 176 -14.94 11.12 1.60
CA GLY A 176 -14.87 9.84 2.32
C GLY A 176 -16.16 9.02 2.36
N PRO A 177 -16.15 7.81 2.93
CA PRO A 177 -14.96 7.00 3.15
C PRO A 177 -14.38 6.45 1.84
N ASP A 178 -13.13 5.99 1.90
CA ASP A 178 -12.50 5.27 0.79
C ASP A 178 -13.22 3.94 0.50
N THR A 179 -13.21 3.55 -0.78
CA THR A 179 -13.63 2.23 -1.21
C THR A 179 -12.50 1.52 -1.97
N PHE A 180 -12.62 0.22 -2.17
CA PHE A 180 -11.53 -0.58 -2.75
C PHE A 180 -12.05 -1.47 -3.86
N GLU A 181 -11.24 -1.63 -4.92
CA GLU A 181 -11.53 -2.49 -6.06
C GLU A 181 -10.32 -3.38 -6.36
N LEU A 182 -10.47 -4.70 -6.23
CA LEU A 182 -9.41 -5.65 -6.56
C LEU A 182 -9.19 -5.69 -8.07
N ILE A 183 -7.95 -5.47 -8.51
CA ILE A 183 -7.55 -5.56 -9.93
C ILE A 183 -7.09 -6.99 -10.24
N SER A 184 -6.14 -7.51 -9.45
CA SER A 184 -5.58 -8.83 -9.64
C SER A 184 -4.97 -9.39 -8.35
N ARG A 185 -4.93 -10.72 -8.27
CA ARG A 185 -4.25 -11.44 -7.20
C ARG A 185 -3.53 -12.65 -7.76
N THR A 186 -2.25 -12.77 -7.43
CA THR A 186 -1.42 -13.94 -7.64
C THR A 186 -0.85 -14.43 -6.31
N GLU A 187 0.05 -15.42 -6.34
CA GLU A 187 0.78 -15.87 -5.15
C GLU A 187 1.77 -14.82 -4.65
N ASP A 188 2.28 -13.96 -5.55
CA ASP A 188 3.37 -13.03 -5.28
C ASP A 188 2.95 -11.55 -5.34
N GLU A 189 1.73 -11.25 -5.79
CA GLU A 189 1.29 -9.87 -5.97
C GLU A 189 -0.22 -9.72 -5.81
N ILE A 190 -0.64 -8.64 -5.11
CA ILE A 190 -2.02 -8.19 -5.01
C ILE A 190 -2.06 -6.74 -5.48
N ARG A 191 -2.85 -6.47 -6.53
CA ARG A 191 -3.08 -5.12 -7.06
C ARG A 191 -4.52 -4.72 -6.82
N PHE A 192 -4.73 -3.50 -6.37
CA PHE A 192 -6.06 -2.96 -6.16
C PHE A 192 -6.07 -1.44 -6.28
N TYR A 193 -7.25 -0.89 -6.51
CA TYR A 193 -7.46 0.55 -6.42
C TYR A 193 -7.99 0.94 -5.04
N LEU A 194 -7.42 1.99 -4.48
CA LEU A 194 -8.05 2.86 -3.51
C LEU A 194 -8.87 3.88 -4.30
N ILE A 195 -10.14 4.04 -3.97
CA ILE A 195 -11.05 4.94 -4.68
C ILE A 195 -11.52 6.01 -3.70
N GLY A 196 -11.08 7.24 -3.94
CA GLY A 196 -11.53 8.43 -3.25
C GLY A 196 -12.72 9.06 -3.97
N THR A 197 -13.68 9.59 -3.20
CA THR A 197 -14.81 10.35 -3.73
C THR A 197 -14.64 11.81 -3.35
N TYR A 198 -14.87 12.71 -4.30
CA TYR A 198 -14.63 14.14 -4.17
C TYR A 198 -15.82 14.94 -4.70
N HIS A 199 -16.01 16.17 -4.19
CA HIS A 199 -16.83 17.16 -4.88
C HIS A 199 -16.25 17.43 -6.27
N ALA A 200 -17.12 17.51 -7.27
CA ALA A 200 -16.71 18.00 -8.58
C ALA A 200 -16.46 19.52 -8.51
N GLU A 201 -15.50 19.99 -9.28
CA GLU A 201 -15.16 21.40 -9.40
C GLU A 201 -15.67 21.93 -10.74
N GLU A 202 -16.32 23.10 -10.73
CA GLU A 202 -16.74 23.83 -11.91
C GLU A 202 -16.26 25.29 -11.83
N GLU A 203 -15.98 25.88 -12.99
CA GLU A 203 -15.65 27.29 -13.07
C GLU A 203 -16.93 28.12 -13.08
N ASN A 204 -17.06 29.03 -12.11
CA ASN A 204 -18.20 29.97 -12.05
C ASN A 204 -18.06 31.09 -13.09
N GLU A 205 -19.08 31.97 -13.18
CA GLU A 205 -19.09 33.08 -14.14
C GLU A 205 -17.96 34.10 -13.90
N GLU A 206 -17.32 34.07 -12.74
CA GLU A 206 -16.21 34.95 -12.36
C GLU A 206 -14.83 34.31 -12.64
N GLY A 207 -14.81 33.08 -13.15
CA GLY A 207 -13.59 32.31 -13.45
C GLY A 207 -12.98 31.64 -12.20
N GLU A 208 -13.73 31.50 -11.12
CA GLU A 208 -13.30 30.85 -9.88
C GLU A 208 -13.77 29.39 -9.87
N LEU A 209 -12.90 28.47 -9.42
CA LEU A 209 -13.28 27.08 -9.18
C LEU A 209 -14.14 26.98 -7.92
N VAL A 210 -15.32 26.43 -8.06
CA VAL A 210 -16.28 26.20 -6.98
C VAL A 210 -16.69 24.72 -6.95
N TRP A 211 -16.91 24.20 -5.76
CA TRP A 211 -17.39 22.83 -5.61
C TRP A 211 -18.88 22.76 -5.90
N THR A 212 -19.25 21.70 -6.61
CA THR A 212 -20.67 21.41 -6.92
C THR A 212 -21.20 20.31 -6.01
N GLU A 213 -22.51 20.04 -6.11
CA GLU A 213 -23.14 18.88 -5.46
C GLU A 213 -22.84 17.57 -6.19
N GLU A 214 -22.30 17.64 -7.41
CA GLU A 214 -21.87 16.45 -8.15
C GLU A 214 -20.59 15.89 -7.55
N THR A 215 -20.37 14.59 -7.75
CA THR A 215 -19.19 13.91 -7.22
C THR A 215 -18.40 13.26 -8.34
N THR A 216 -17.09 13.25 -8.16
CA THR A 216 -16.14 12.52 -9.00
C THR A 216 -15.43 11.46 -8.18
N GLN A 217 -14.92 10.43 -8.86
CA GLN A 217 -14.11 9.40 -8.23
C GLN A 217 -12.73 9.35 -8.87
N GLU A 218 -11.70 9.27 -8.02
CA GLU A 218 -10.33 9.06 -8.43
C GLU A 218 -9.85 7.70 -7.95
N LYS A 219 -9.07 7.02 -8.79
CA LYS A 219 -8.52 5.69 -8.52
C LYS A 219 -7.01 5.77 -8.36
N TYR A 220 -6.54 5.31 -7.23
CA TYR A 220 -5.11 5.25 -6.88
C TYR A 220 -4.69 3.79 -6.77
N GLU A 221 -3.76 3.38 -7.62
CA GLU A 221 -3.28 2.00 -7.61
C GLU A 221 -2.37 1.74 -6.41
N ILE A 222 -2.66 0.66 -5.69
CA ILE A 222 -1.83 0.11 -4.62
C ILE A 222 -1.37 -1.28 -5.03
N VAL A 223 -0.10 -1.58 -4.78
CA VAL A 223 0.52 -2.88 -5.10
C VAL A 223 1.20 -3.44 -3.86
N LEU A 224 0.73 -4.61 -3.44
CA LEU A 224 1.31 -5.40 -2.37
C LEU A 224 2.06 -6.58 -2.99
N THR A 225 3.36 -6.66 -2.78
CA THR A 225 4.28 -7.62 -3.39
C THR A 225 4.84 -8.57 -2.32
N ARG A 226 4.92 -9.84 -2.63
CA ARG A 226 5.54 -10.84 -1.77
C ARG A 226 7.05 -10.84 -1.98
N THR A 227 7.78 -10.65 -0.90
CA THR A 227 9.25 -10.73 -0.85
C THR A 227 9.68 -11.97 -0.07
N GLU A 228 10.96 -12.22 0.02
CA GLU A 228 11.51 -13.28 0.90
C GLU A 228 11.24 -13.05 2.39
N ASN A 229 11.00 -11.78 2.78
CA ASN A 229 10.73 -11.34 4.15
C ASN A 229 9.24 -11.05 4.42
N GLY A 230 8.32 -11.55 3.57
CA GLY A 230 6.88 -11.34 3.69
C GLY A 230 6.32 -10.33 2.70
N TRP A 231 5.11 -9.86 2.95
CA TRP A 231 4.42 -8.92 2.08
C TRP A 231 4.91 -7.48 2.32
N ARG A 232 5.16 -6.71 1.23
CA ARG A 232 5.60 -5.31 1.26
C ARG A 232 4.88 -4.52 0.18
N PHE A 233 4.59 -3.25 0.44
CA PHE A 233 4.04 -2.36 -0.59
C PHE A 233 5.16 -1.90 -1.52
N SER A 234 5.00 -2.19 -2.81
CA SER A 234 5.84 -1.67 -3.90
C SER A 234 5.23 -0.43 -4.55
N LYS A 235 3.98 -0.11 -4.21
CA LYS A 235 3.28 1.13 -4.55
C LYS A 235 2.16 1.37 -3.54
N PHE A 236 2.04 2.60 -3.08
CA PHE A 236 1.02 3.01 -2.12
C PHE A 236 0.48 4.39 -2.47
N ALA A 237 -0.72 4.72 -2.00
CA ALA A 237 -1.33 6.02 -2.18
C ALA A 237 -2.34 6.32 -1.07
N LEU A 238 -2.65 7.61 -0.89
CA LEU A 238 -3.76 8.12 -0.12
C LEU A 238 -4.71 8.88 -1.04
N SER A 239 -5.97 8.94 -0.64
CA SER A 239 -7.04 9.68 -1.34
C SER A 239 -7.15 11.14 -0.91
N HIS A 240 -6.51 11.53 0.21
CA HIS A 240 -6.66 12.86 0.82
C HIS A 240 -5.46 13.26 1.62
#